data_b26839f6bb87b24f22861077d0f5e1ae
#
_entry.id   b26839f6bb87b24f22861077d0f5e1ae
#
_cell.length_a   1.000
_cell.length_b   1.000
_cell.length_c   1.000
_cell.angle_alpha   90.00
_cell.angle_beta   90.00
_cell.angle_gamma   90.00
#
_symmetry.space_group_name_H-M   'P 1'
#
loop_
_entity.id
_entity.type
_entity.pdbx_description
1 polymer ?
#
loop_
_entity_poly.entity_id
_entity_poly.type
_entity_poly.pdbx_seq_one_letter_code
_entity_poly.pdbx_strand_id
1 'polypeptide(L)'
;SNNSPYRAWRVKVGDYVKPEYKDEIIEGLYSRIESVADEGMSICSDNYDLWEYMLIHTPSRHYSQTDVTGISTNGEQRKIANDNDLFNFYTSLPIKHRIHARVMRGALKELSPEFSRIISANTGYKINASPASLTAHFIWYKLLRTVTNNQKFSHPKASSRTWPDIDNEVRIRPRLREDIIKLQNSEHLRYLLPFFDFNKLEKDIDQWINKGRPGGGLFLTSLLTIDNMMKEFL
;
A
#
# COMPACT_ATOMS: atom_id res chain seq x y z
N SER A 1 4.92 -19.22 5.73
CA SER A 1 6.25 -18.57 5.55
C SER A 1 6.26 -17.20 6.22
N ASN A 2 7.31 -16.90 6.99
CA ASN A 2 7.42 -15.71 7.86
C ASN A 2 7.57 -14.36 7.11
N ASN A 3 7.52 -14.33 5.79
CA ASN A 3 7.83 -13.17 4.96
C ASN A 3 6.66 -12.63 4.12
N SER A 4 5.42 -12.91 4.49
CA SER A 4 4.27 -12.33 3.80
C SER A 4 4.24 -10.81 4.04
N PRO A 5 4.09 -9.95 3.01
CA PRO A 5 3.88 -8.51 3.17
C PRO A 5 2.66 -8.18 4.03
N TYR A 6 1.66 -9.07 4.05
CA TYR A 6 0.50 -9.00 4.95
C TYR A 6 0.87 -9.13 6.43
N ARG A 7 1.95 -9.83 6.76
CA ARG A 7 2.42 -9.96 8.15
C ARG A 7 3.00 -8.64 8.68
N ALA A 8 3.67 -7.86 7.84
CA ALA A 8 4.18 -6.54 8.22
C ALA A 8 3.05 -5.53 8.50
N TRP A 9 1.97 -5.59 7.71
CA TRP A 9 0.76 -4.79 7.94
C TRP A 9 0.05 -5.20 9.23
N ARG A 10 -0.12 -6.49 9.42
CA ARG A 10 -0.74 -7.11 10.58
C ARG A 10 -0.08 -6.73 11.90
N VAL A 11 1.25 -6.68 11.94
CA VAL A 11 2.00 -6.29 13.14
C VAL A 11 1.67 -4.84 13.53
N LYS A 12 1.54 -3.93 12.57
CA LYS A 12 1.28 -2.52 12.86
C LYS A 12 -0.12 -2.25 13.40
N VAL A 13 -1.15 -2.81 12.81
CA VAL A 13 -2.53 -2.63 13.32
C VAL A 13 -2.73 -3.40 14.61
N GLY A 14 -2.28 -4.63 14.69
CA GLY A 14 -2.38 -5.46 15.88
C GLY A 14 -1.61 -4.90 17.08
N ASP A 15 -0.61 -4.05 16.86
CA ASP A 15 0.12 -3.37 17.95
C ASP A 15 -0.74 -2.34 18.69
N TYR A 16 -1.81 -1.84 18.06
CA TYR A 16 -2.74 -0.84 18.63
C TYR A 16 -4.07 -1.42 19.07
N VAL A 17 -4.26 -2.71 18.92
CA VAL A 17 -5.45 -3.39 19.42
C VAL A 17 -5.20 -3.76 20.87
N LYS A 18 -6.14 -3.40 21.78
CA LYS A 18 -6.09 -3.80 23.16
C LYS A 18 -6.06 -5.33 23.27
N PRO A 19 -5.32 -5.89 24.24
CA PRO A 19 -5.12 -7.33 24.34
C PRO A 19 -6.42 -8.15 24.33
N GLU A 20 -7.46 -7.65 25.03
CA GLU A 20 -8.76 -8.31 25.17
C GLU A 20 -9.54 -8.46 23.85
N TYR A 21 -9.26 -7.63 22.82
CA TYR A 21 -9.91 -7.68 21.50
C TYR A 21 -9.03 -8.29 20.42
N LYS A 22 -7.77 -8.59 20.74
CA LYS A 22 -6.76 -8.91 19.74
C LYS A 22 -7.08 -10.18 18.96
N ASP A 23 -7.49 -11.22 19.67
CA ASP A 23 -7.77 -12.50 19.03
C ASP A 23 -9.04 -12.43 18.18
N GLU A 24 -10.10 -11.80 18.67
CA GLU A 24 -11.36 -11.59 17.94
C GLU A 24 -11.14 -10.81 16.63
N ILE A 25 -10.40 -9.69 16.69
CA ILE A 25 -10.14 -8.86 15.49
C ILE A 25 -9.24 -9.59 14.50
N ILE A 26 -8.24 -10.31 14.99
CA ILE A 26 -7.34 -11.07 14.12
C ILE A 26 -8.10 -12.21 13.45
N GLU A 27 -8.92 -12.94 14.18
CA GLU A 27 -9.75 -14.01 13.64
C GLU A 27 -10.77 -13.50 12.64
N GLY A 28 -11.45 -12.38 12.93
CA GLY A 28 -12.37 -11.73 12.00
C GLY A 28 -11.69 -11.27 10.68
N LEU A 29 -10.48 -10.73 10.77
CA LEU A 29 -9.70 -10.37 9.58
C LEU A 29 -9.29 -11.60 8.75
N TYR A 30 -8.90 -12.69 9.41
CA TYR A 30 -8.56 -13.93 8.71
C TYR A 30 -9.78 -14.56 8.06
N SER A 31 -10.86 -14.71 8.79
CA SER A 31 -12.12 -15.26 8.27
C SER A 31 -12.57 -14.50 7.00
N ARG A 32 -12.40 -13.17 6.98
CA ARG A 32 -12.72 -12.38 5.79
C ARG A 32 -11.78 -12.67 4.62
N ILE A 33 -10.48 -12.81 4.86
CA ILE A 33 -9.51 -13.16 3.83
C ILE A 33 -9.75 -14.58 3.30
N GLU A 34 -10.02 -15.52 4.19
CA GLU A 34 -10.36 -16.91 3.84
C GLU A 34 -11.63 -16.97 3.00
N SER A 35 -12.68 -16.24 3.38
CA SER A 35 -13.92 -16.15 2.57
C SER A 35 -13.67 -15.69 1.14
N VAL A 36 -12.79 -14.69 0.94
CA VAL A 36 -12.41 -14.23 -0.42
C VAL A 36 -11.56 -15.27 -1.14
N ALA A 37 -10.70 -15.98 -0.43
CA ALA A 37 -9.88 -17.06 -1.02
C ALA A 37 -10.74 -18.24 -1.44
N ASP A 38 -11.72 -18.64 -0.63
CA ASP A 38 -12.65 -19.75 -0.93
C ASP A 38 -13.52 -19.43 -2.15
N GLU A 39 -14.02 -18.18 -2.23
CA GLU A 39 -14.73 -17.70 -3.42
C GLU A 39 -13.82 -17.76 -4.65
N GLY A 40 -12.60 -17.24 -4.54
CA GLY A 40 -11.61 -17.29 -5.62
C GLY A 40 -11.25 -18.72 -6.05
N MET A 41 -11.11 -19.66 -5.11
CA MET A 41 -10.81 -21.06 -5.43
C MET A 41 -11.93 -21.75 -6.23
N SER A 42 -13.17 -21.29 -6.10
CA SER A 42 -14.27 -21.81 -6.90
C SER A 42 -14.27 -21.33 -8.36
N ILE A 43 -13.55 -20.27 -8.66
CA ILE A 43 -13.55 -19.58 -9.96
C ILE A 43 -12.21 -19.74 -10.69
N CYS A 44 -11.10 -19.70 -9.96
CA CYS A 44 -9.76 -19.69 -10.52
C CYS A 44 -9.25 -21.09 -10.82
N SER A 45 -8.54 -21.23 -11.92
CA SER A 45 -7.98 -22.52 -12.38
C SER A 45 -6.62 -22.85 -11.76
N ASP A 46 -5.90 -21.86 -11.27
CA ASP A 46 -4.59 -22.05 -10.64
C ASP A 46 -4.32 -21.05 -9.50
N ASN A 47 -3.25 -21.31 -8.75
CA ASN A 47 -2.87 -20.50 -7.59
C ASN A 47 -2.48 -19.05 -7.94
N TYR A 48 -2.11 -18.78 -9.16
CA TYR A 48 -1.73 -17.44 -9.58
C TYR A 48 -2.97 -16.62 -9.91
N ASP A 49 -3.92 -17.20 -10.61
CA ASP A 49 -5.23 -16.58 -10.84
C ASP A 49 -5.92 -16.31 -9.51
N LEU A 50 -5.85 -17.23 -8.55
CA LEU A 50 -6.33 -17.03 -7.20
C LEU A 50 -5.62 -15.84 -6.52
N TRP A 51 -4.30 -15.72 -6.65
CA TRP A 51 -3.56 -14.60 -6.08
C TRP A 51 -3.97 -13.25 -6.71
N GLU A 52 -4.15 -13.19 -8.04
CA GLU A 52 -4.66 -12.00 -8.72
C GLU A 52 -6.10 -11.68 -8.28
N TYR A 53 -6.97 -12.69 -8.18
CA TYR A 53 -8.32 -12.55 -7.65
C TYR A 53 -8.32 -11.91 -6.26
N MET A 54 -7.53 -12.45 -5.35
CA MET A 54 -7.39 -11.90 -4.00
C MET A 54 -6.88 -10.46 -4.00
N LEU A 55 -5.91 -10.11 -4.85
CA LEU A 55 -5.42 -8.74 -4.97
C LEU A 55 -6.50 -7.78 -5.45
N ILE A 56 -7.34 -8.18 -6.38
CA ILE A 56 -8.44 -7.37 -6.91
C ILE A 56 -9.51 -7.16 -5.83
N HIS A 57 -9.91 -8.23 -5.16
CA HIS A 57 -11.03 -8.21 -4.22
C HIS A 57 -10.68 -7.72 -2.80
N THR A 58 -9.40 -7.57 -2.48
CA THR A 58 -8.96 -7.05 -1.18
C THR A 58 -8.30 -5.67 -1.33
N PRO A 59 -6.97 -5.52 -1.57
CA PRO A 59 -6.36 -4.20 -1.58
C PRO A 59 -6.80 -3.31 -2.75
N SER A 60 -6.99 -3.85 -3.95
CA SER A 60 -7.35 -3.03 -5.10
C SER A 60 -8.76 -2.45 -4.97
N ARG A 61 -9.72 -3.23 -4.48
CA ARG A 61 -11.09 -2.79 -4.25
C ARG A 61 -11.17 -1.69 -3.19
N HIS A 62 -10.43 -1.85 -2.10
CA HIS A 62 -10.55 -0.95 -0.94
C HIS A 62 -9.62 0.25 -1.01
N TYR A 63 -8.46 0.13 -1.65
CA TYR A 63 -7.46 1.19 -1.73
C TYR A 63 -7.53 1.94 -3.08
N SER A 64 -7.34 1.24 -4.19
CA SER A 64 -7.27 1.87 -5.51
C SER A 64 -8.62 2.45 -5.96
N GLN A 65 -9.73 1.82 -5.60
CA GLN A 65 -11.06 2.30 -5.92
C GLN A 65 -11.39 3.59 -5.15
N THR A 66 -10.98 3.69 -3.90
CA THR A 66 -11.20 4.89 -3.07
C THR A 66 -10.49 6.11 -3.65
N ASP A 67 -9.26 5.94 -4.18
CA ASP A 67 -8.55 7.01 -4.87
C ASP A 67 -9.33 7.51 -6.10
N VAL A 68 -9.90 6.58 -6.89
CA VAL A 68 -10.71 6.94 -8.07
C VAL A 68 -11.94 7.72 -7.66
N THR A 69 -12.66 7.25 -6.64
CA THR A 69 -13.88 7.89 -6.16
C THR A 69 -13.59 9.28 -5.60
N GLY A 70 -12.50 9.44 -4.82
CA GLY A 70 -12.10 10.73 -4.27
C GLY A 70 -11.73 11.75 -5.34
N ILE A 71 -11.08 11.33 -6.42
CA ILE A 71 -10.71 12.25 -7.52
C ILE A 71 -11.91 12.57 -8.40
N SER A 72 -12.84 11.61 -8.61
CA SER A 72 -14.01 11.81 -9.48
C SER A 72 -15.02 12.82 -8.92
N THR A 73 -14.94 13.18 -7.65
CA THR A 73 -15.71 14.31 -7.09
C THR A 73 -15.28 15.67 -7.66
N ASN A 74 -14.04 15.78 -8.15
CA ASN A 74 -13.46 17.02 -8.65
C ASN A 74 -13.26 17.05 -10.17
N GLY A 75 -13.46 15.93 -10.87
CA GLY A 75 -13.30 15.83 -12.30
C GLY A 75 -13.49 14.42 -12.83
N GLU A 76 -13.79 14.31 -14.14
CA GLU A 76 -13.92 13.02 -14.80
C GLU A 76 -12.54 12.34 -14.86
N GLN A 77 -12.42 11.17 -14.24
CA GLN A 77 -11.23 10.36 -14.32
C GLN A 77 -11.50 9.09 -15.14
N ARG A 78 -10.76 8.93 -16.23
CA ARG A 78 -10.75 7.70 -17.03
C ARG A 78 -9.44 6.96 -16.80
N LYS A 79 -9.50 5.81 -16.15
CA LYS A 79 -8.36 4.92 -16.00
C LYS A 79 -8.43 3.82 -17.06
N ILE A 80 -7.41 3.72 -17.89
CA ILE A 80 -7.28 2.64 -18.88
C ILE A 80 -7.39 1.26 -18.22
N ALA A 81 -6.86 1.12 -17.01
CA ALA A 81 -6.95 -0.12 -16.24
C ALA A 81 -8.38 -0.52 -15.81
N ASN A 82 -9.35 0.41 -15.88
CA ASN A 82 -10.75 0.16 -15.58
C ASN A 82 -11.60 -0.07 -16.84
N ASP A 83 -10.97 -0.09 -18.01
CA ASP A 83 -11.63 -0.49 -19.25
C ASP A 83 -11.90 -2.00 -19.24
N ASN A 84 -13.16 -2.38 -19.37
CA ASN A 84 -13.59 -3.77 -19.25
C ASN A 84 -12.97 -4.67 -20.34
N ASP A 85 -12.84 -4.15 -21.56
CA ASP A 85 -12.30 -4.94 -22.67
C ASP A 85 -10.80 -5.19 -22.46
N LEU A 86 -10.08 -4.16 -22.01
CA LEU A 86 -8.67 -4.30 -21.70
C LEU A 86 -8.44 -5.21 -20.48
N PHE A 87 -9.30 -5.11 -19.46
CA PHE A 87 -9.24 -5.96 -18.28
C PHE A 87 -9.50 -7.43 -18.65
N ASN A 88 -10.57 -7.71 -19.41
CA ASN A 88 -10.91 -9.04 -19.87
C ASN A 88 -9.81 -9.62 -20.78
N PHE A 89 -9.27 -8.80 -21.69
CA PHE A 89 -8.13 -9.20 -22.50
C PHE A 89 -6.92 -9.57 -21.63
N TYR A 90 -6.56 -8.72 -20.66
CA TYR A 90 -5.42 -8.97 -19.79
C TYR A 90 -5.58 -10.24 -18.97
N THR A 91 -6.74 -10.45 -18.37
CA THR A 91 -7.02 -11.64 -17.54
C THR A 91 -7.11 -12.92 -18.34
N SER A 92 -7.50 -12.85 -19.64
CA SER A 92 -7.50 -14.00 -20.56
C SER A 92 -6.10 -14.45 -21.00
N LEU A 93 -5.07 -13.62 -20.80
CA LEU A 93 -3.72 -13.96 -21.21
C LEU A 93 -3.12 -15.07 -20.32
N PRO A 94 -2.35 -16.01 -20.90
CA PRO A 94 -1.58 -16.94 -20.10
C PRO A 94 -0.66 -16.23 -19.11
N ILE A 95 -0.50 -16.81 -17.95
CA ILE A 95 0.26 -16.28 -16.81
C ILE A 95 1.67 -15.79 -17.18
N LYS A 96 2.37 -16.51 -18.06
CA LYS A 96 3.71 -16.14 -18.55
C LYS A 96 3.78 -14.76 -19.19
N HIS A 97 2.65 -14.23 -19.68
CA HIS A 97 2.55 -12.92 -20.30
C HIS A 97 2.14 -11.84 -19.30
N ARG A 98 1.43 -12.21 -18.23
CA ARG A 98 1.00 -11.31 -17.16
C ARG A 98 2.09 -11.02 -16.14
N ILE A 99 2.88 -12.04 -15.77
CA ILE A 99 3.97 -11.92 -14.79
C ILE A 99 4.96 -10.80 -15.18
N HIS A 100 5.33 -9.99 -14.20
CA HIS A 100 6.26 -8.86 -14.34
C HIS A 100 5.81 -7.83 -15.38
N ALA A 101 4.51 -7.70 -15.61
CA ALA A 101 3.92 -6.78 -16.58
C ALA A 101 4.51 -6.95 -18.00
N ARG A 102 4.79 -8.18 -18.43
CA ARG A 102 5.48 -8.45 -19.71
C ARG A 102 4.75 -7.87 -20.92
N VAL A 103 3.42 -8.05 -20.97
CA VAL A 103 2.60 -7.49 -22.06
C VAL A 103 2.64 -5.98 -22.05
N MET A 104 2.43 -5.34 -20.90
CA MET A 104 2.49 -3.89 -20.77
C MET A 104 3.87 -3.33 -21.18
N ARG A 105 4.93 -4.01 -20.77
CA ARG A 105 6.30 -3.64 -21.15
C ARG A 105 6.57 -3.83 -22.63
N GLY A 106 6.03 -4.89 -23.22
CA GLY A 106 6.07 -5.13 -24.66
C GLY A 106 5.36 -4.02 -25.43
N ALA A 107 4.10 -3.76 -25.08
CA ALA A 107 3.30 -2.71 -25.69
C ALA A 107 3.98 -1.33 -25.58
N LEU A 108 4.54 -0.99 -24.44
CA LEU A 108 5.25 0.29 -24.26
C LEU A 108 6.51 0.41 -25.12
N LYS A 109 7.22 -0.70 -25.37
CA LYS A 109 8.38 -0.72 -26.27
C LYS A 109 7.99 -0.46 -27.71
N GLU A 110 6.85 -1.00 -28.13
CA GLU A 110 6.36 -0.87 -29.51
C GLU A 110 5.67 0.49 -29.75
N LEU A 111 4.79 0.89 -28.83
CA LEU A 111 3.97 2.10 -28.98
C LEU A 111 4.74 3.39 -28.65
N SER A 112 5.69 3.32 -27.74
CA SER A 112 6.44 4.49 -27.30
C SER A 112 7.84 4.11 -26.79
N PRO A 113 8.81 3.88 -27.71
CA PRO A 113 10.17 3.47 -27.36
C PRO A 113 10.89 4.45 -26.43
N GLU A 114 10.62 5.75 -26.56
CA GLU A 114 11.18 6.77 -25.67
C GLU A 114 10.70 6.61 -24.22
N PHE A 115 9.43 6.36 -23.97
CA PHE A 115 8.91 6.12 -22.63
C PHE A 115 9.48 4.83 -22.03
N SER A 116 9.78 3.83 -22.85
CA SER A 116 10.38 2.59 -22.37
C SER A 116 11.79 2.78 -21.78
N ARG A 117 12.47 3.89 -22.11
CA ARG A 117 13.80 4.26 -21.60
C ARG A 117 13.75 5.02 -20.29
N ILE A 118 12.58 5.52 -19.89
CA ILE A 118 12.40 6.24 -18.63
C ILE A 118 12.51 5.27 -17.45
N ILE A 119 13.15 5.72 -16.38
CA ILE A 119 13.23 4.95 -15.15
C ILE A 119 11.88 4.98 -14.44
N SER A 120 11.30 3.81 -14.19
CA SER A 120 10.08 3.68 -13.40
C SER A 120 10.33 4.11 -11.96
N ALA A 121 9.52 5.03 -11.45
CA ALA A 121 9.60 5.49 -10.06
C ALA A 121 9.38 4.35 -9.05
N ASN A 122 8.52 3.37 -9.40
CA ASN A 122 8.20 2.25 -8.51
C ASN A 122 9.30 1.19 -8.44
N THR A 123 10.02 0.97 -9.53
CA THR A 123 10.99 -0.13 -9.63
C THR A 123 12.44 0.33 -9.65
N GLY A 124 12.69 1.61 -9.93
CA GLY A 124 14.03 2.16 -10.10
C GLY A 124 14.74 1.72 -11.39
N TYR A 125 14.03 1.04 -12.31
CA TYR A 125 14.61 0.54 -13.56
C TYR A 125 13.92 1.11 -14.78
N LYS A 126 14.63 1.07 -15.92
CA LYS A 126 14.02 1.32 -17.23
C LYS A 126 13.05 0.20 -17.57
N ILE A 127 11.92 0.54 -18.16
CA ILE A 127 10.89 -0.41 -18.56
C ILE A 127 11.45 -1.43 -19.57
N ASN A 128 12.38 -1.00 -20.45
CA ASN A 128 13.05 -1.84 -21.42
C ASN A 128 14.25 -2.64 -20.88
N ALA A 129 14.55 -2.57 -19.57
CA ALA A 129 15.62 -3.36 -18.97
C ALA A 129 15.43 -4.85 -19.25
N SER A 130 16.52 -5.55 -19.58
CA SER A 130 16.47 -6.99 -19.83
C SER A 130 16.20 -7.77 -18.55
N PRO A 131 15.59 -8.97 -18.63
CA PRO A 131 15.41 -9.82 -17.46
C PRO A 131 16.71 -10.11 -16.71
N ALA A 132 17.80 -10.32 -17.45
CA ALA A 132 19.13 -10.53 -16.86
C ALA A 132 19.62 -9.31 -16.07
N SER A 133 19.42 -8.10 -16.62
CA SER A 133 19.75 -6.85 -15.95
C SER A 133 18.93 -6.67 -14.67
N LEU A 134 17.64 -7.00 -14.69
CA LEU A 134 16.76 -6.94 -13.53
C LEU A 134 17.21 -7.92 -12.44
N THR A 135 17.52 -9.14 -12.83
CA THR A 135 18.00 -10.18 -11.90
C THR A 135 19.35 -9.80 -11.27
N ALA A 136 20.31 -9.32 -12.08
CA ALA A 136 21.60 -8.89 -11.61
C ALA A 136 21.48 -7.74 -10.60
N HIS A 137 20.62 -6.76 -10.87
CA HIS A 137 20.40 -5.66 -9.96
C HIS A 137 19.69 -6.11 -8.67
N PHE A 138 18.72 -7.01 -8.76
CA PHE A 138 18.04 -7.56 -7.59
C PHE A 138 19.03 -8.31 -6.67
N ILE A 139 19.94 -9.11 -7.25
CA ILE A 139 21.01 -9.80 -6.52
C ILE A 139 21.95 -8.78 -5.89
N TRP A 140 22.39 -7.77 -6.65
CA TRP A 140 23.27 -6.71 -6.17
C TRP A 140 22.65 -5.93 -5.01
N TYR A 141 21.38 -5.55 -5.15
CA TYR A 141 20.64 -4.87 -4.10
C TYR A 141 20.51 -5.71 -2.83
N LYS A 142 20.24 -7.01 -2.99
CA LYS A 142 20.15 -7.95 -1.87
C LYS A 142 21.50 -8.11 -1.14
N LEU A 143 22.58 -8.19 -1.90
CA LEU A 143 23.96 -8.25 -1.35
C LEU A 143 24.30 -6.95 -0.61
N LEU A 144 24.08 -5.79 -1.21
CA LEU A 144 24.32 -4.51 -0.55
C LEU A 144 23.53 -4.37 0.76
N ARG A 145 22.27 -4.77 0.77
CA ARG A 145 21.43 -4.76 1.97
C ARG A 145 21.99 -5.66 3.07
N THR A 146 22.50 -6.82 2.71
CA THR A 146 23.10 -7.78 3.68
C THR A 146 24.41 -7.28 4.24
N VAL A 147 25.27 -6.72 3.38
CA VAL A 147 26.62 -6.25 3.77
C VAL A 147 26.56 -4.94 4.57
N THR A 148 25.67 -4.04 4.22
CA THR A 148 25.62 -2.70 4.86
C THR A 148 24.78 -2.67 6.13
N ASN A 149 24.03 -3.74 6.44
CA ASN A 149 23.06 -3.80 7.55
C ASN A 149 22.15 -2.55 7.61
N ASN A 150 21.98 -1.87 6.50
CA ASN A 150 21.42 -0.53 6.41
C ASN A 150 20.00 -0.62 5.86
N GLN A 151 19.01 -0.54 6.75
CA GLN A 151 17.58 -0.42 6.37
C GLN A 151 17.29 0.82 5.51
N LYS A 152 18.26 1.74 5.36
CA LYS A 152 18.17 2.95 4.55
C LYS A 152 18.12 2.73 3.03
N PHE A 153 18.41 1.51 2.56
CA PHE A 153 18.32 1.14 1.14
C PHE A 153 16.95 0.56 0.73
N SER A 154 15.92 0.72 1.55
CA SER A 154 14.57 0.38 1.14
C SER A 154 14.01 1.50 0.26
N HIS A 155 13.98 1.29 -1.03
CA HIS A 155 13.56 2.17 -2.11
C HIS A 155 14.42 3.42 -2.34
N PRO A 156 14.64 3.84 -3.61
CA PRO A 156 15.22 5.14 -3.87
C PRO A 156 14.38 6.16 -3.10
N LYS A 157 15.04 6.94 -2.24
CA LYS A 157 14.37 8.02 -1.51
C LYS A 157 13.52 8.77 -2.52
N ALA A 158 12.23 8.93 -2.20
CA ALA A 158 11.38 9.82 -2.96
C ALA A 158 12.19 11.11 -3.17
N SER A 159 12.55 11.39 -4.41
CA SER A 159 13.23 12.64 -4.70
C SER A 159 12.23 13.76 -4.43
N SER A 160 12.69 14.99 -4.22
CA SER A 160 11.81 16.16 -4.10
C SER A 160 10.87 16.36 -5.31
N ARG A 161 11.01 15.52 -6.34
CA ARG A 161 10.22 15.49 -7.58
C ARG A 161 9.25 14.31 -7.67
N THR A 162 9.16 13.46 -6.66
CA THR A 162 8.23 12.34 -6.58
C THR A 162 7.17 12.60 -5.51
N TRP A 163 6.49 11.55 -5.04
CA TRP A 163 5.52 11.64 -3.95
C TRP A 163 6.17 12.21 -2.69
N PRO A 164 5.50 13.13 -1.98
CA PRO A 164 6.03 13.67 -0.75
C PRO A 164 6.31 12.56 0.26
N ASP A 165 7.38 12.74 1.01
CA ASP A 165 7.67 11.88 2.16
C ASP A 165 6.66 12.20 3.27
N ILE A 166 5.64 11.37 3.39
CA ILE A 166 4.53 11.55 4.35
C ILE A 166 5.06 11.66 5.78
N ASP A 167 6.09 10.91 6.16
CA ASP A 167 6.69 11.02 7.49
C ASP A 167 7.29 12.40 7.73
N ASN A 168 7.88 13.00 6.69
CA ASN A 168 8.41 14.35 6.77
C ASN A 168 7.30 15.41 6.75
N GLU A 169 6.30 15.26 5.85
CA GLU A 169 5.16 16.17 5.75
C GLU A 169 4.43 16.35 7.09
N VAL A 170 4.17 15.23 7.78
CA VAL A 170 3.54 15.20 9.11
C VAL A 170 4.34 16.00 10.16
N ARG A 171 5.65 16.07 10.02
CA ARG A 171 6.52 16.80 10.97
C ARG A 171 6.64 18.27 10.67
N ILE A 172 6.77 18.63 9.38
CA ILE A 172 7.10 20.01 8.97
C ILE A 172 5.90 20.88 8.68
N ARG A 173 4.71 20.30 8.38
CA ARG A 173 3.49 21.08 8.14
C ARG A 173 2.78 21.39 9.45
N PRO A 174 2.74 22.66 9.92
CA PRO A 174 2.23 22.99 11.25
C PRO A 174 0.80 22.51 11.47
N ARG A 175 -0.13 22.79 10.54
CA ARG A 175 -1.53 22.38 10.64
C ARG A 175 -1.68 20.86 10.71
N LEU A 176 -1.04 20.13 9.80
CA LEU A 176 -1.11 18.67 9.77
C LEU A 176 -0.56 18.07 11.07
N ARG A 177 0.54 18.62 11.58
CA ARG A 177 1.14 18.21 12.85
C ARG A 177 0.19 18.44 14.02
N GLU A 178 -0.43 19.62 14.10
CA GLU A 178 -1.40 19.94 15.16
C GLU A 178 -2.61 19.02 15.13
N ASP A 179 -3.16 18.75 13.94
CA ASP A 179 -4.30 17.89 13.77
C ASP A 179 -3.98 16.43 14.16
N ILE A 180 -2.79 15.96 13.83
CA ILE A 180 -2.34 14.62 14.27
C ILE A 180 -2.15 14.55 15.78
N ILE A 181 -1.60 15.59 16.42
CA ILE A 181 -1.47 15.62 17.88
C ILE A 181 -2.84 15.57 18.55
N LYS A 182 -3.87 16.18 17.97
CA LYS A 182 -5.25 16.14 18.50
C LYS A 182 -5.89 14.76 18.41
N LEU A 183 -5.42 13.85 17.53
CA LEU A 183 -5.99 12.49 17.39
C LEU A 183 -5.99 11.69 18.69
N GLN A 184 -5.01 11.88 19.53
CA GLN A 184 -4.94 11.20 20.84
C GLN A 184 -6.15 11.49 21.75
N ASN A 185 -6.79 12.66 21.57
CA ASN A 185 -7.94 13.12 22.33
C ASN A 185 -9.25 13.09 21.51
N SER A 186 -9.25 12.51 20.30
CA SER A 186 -10.44 12.47 19.48
C SER A 186 -11.52 11.59 20.10
N GLU A 187 -12.67 12.17 20.42
CA GLU A 187 -13.84 11.46 20.92
C GLU A 187 -14.45 10.58 19.82
N HIS A 188 -14.45 11.05 18.57
CA HIS A 188 -14.97 10.32 17.41
C HIS A 188 -14.17 9.03 17.17
N LEU A 189 -12.85 9.08 17.20
CA LEU A 189 -12.03 7.87 17.08
C LEU A 189 -12.22 6.94 18.27
N ARG A 190 -12.34 7.45 19.49
CA ARG A 190 -12.59 6.62 20.69
C ARG A 190 -13.94 5.91 20.62
N TYR A 191 -14.94 6.57 20.07
CA TYR A 191 -16.26 5.97 19.86
C TYR A 191 -16.22 4.89 18.75
N LEU A 192 -15.58 5.16 17.63
CA LEU A 192 -15.51 4.25 16.48
C LEU A 192 -14.59 3.04 16.74
N LEU A 193 -13.51 3.27 17.47
CA LEU A 193 -12.47 2.27 17.70
C LEU A 193 -12.29 1.96 19.19
N PRO A 194 -13.31 1.43 19.88
CA PRO A 194 -13.24 1.18 21.33
C PRO A 194 -12.17 0.15 21.70
N PHE A 195 -11.80 -0.71 20.76
CA PHE A 195 -10.75 -1.72 20.88
C PHE A 195 -9.33 -1.16 20.70
N PHE A 196 -9.18 0.12 20.37
CA PHE A 196 -7.89 0.72 20.02
C PHE A 196 -7.16 1.23 21.26
N ASP A 197 -5.85 1.01 21.34
CA ASP A 197 -4.99 1.48 22.44
C ASP A 197 -4.51 2.92 22.17
N PHE A 198 -5.29 3.89 22.64
CA PHE A 198 -4.96 5.31 22.51
C PHE A 198 -3.77 5.74 23.37
N ASN A 199 -3.47 5.04 24.47
CA ASN A 199 -2.29 5.35 25.30
C ASN A 199 -1.00 5.01 24.54
N LYS A 200 -1.04 3.92 23.76
CA LYS A 200 0.06 3.57 22.87
C LYS A 200 0.19 4.56 21.72
N LEU A 201 -0.94 4.99 21.12
CA LEU A 201 -0.95 5.99 20.06
C LEU A 201 -0.28 7.30 20.52
N GLU A 202 -0.61 7.79 21.70
CA GLU A 202 -0.01 9.01 22.28
C GLU A 202 1.52 8.91 22.37
N LYS A 203 2.02 7.81 22.93
CA LYS A 203 3.46 7.54 23.03
C LYS A 203 4.15 7.49 21.66
N ASP A 204 3.52 6.85 20.68
CA ASP A 204 4.09 6.69 19.35
C ASP A 204 4.00 7.97 18.52
N ILE A 205 2.97 8.82 18.71
CA ILE A 205 2.91 10.18 18.14
C ILE A 205 4.13 10.99 18.57
N ASP A 206 4.47 10.98 19.87
CA ASP A 206 5.67 11.67 20.37
C ASP A 206 6.95 11.13 19.69
N GLN A 207 7.09 9.80 19.57
CA GLN A 207 8.24 9.19 18.93
C GLN A 207 8.36 9.58 17.44
N TRP A 208 7.25 9.59 16.71
CA TRP A 208 7.25 9.87 15.27
C TRP A 208 7.40 11.34 14.95
N ILE A 209 6.70 12.20 15.70
CA ILE A 209 6.66 13.65 15.42
C ILE A 209 7.84 14.37 16.04
N ASN A 210 8.09 14.15 17.34
CA ASN A 210 9.09 14.92 18.07
C ASN A 210 10.48 14.30 17.98
N LYS A 211 10.57 12.97 18.03
CA LYS A 211 11.86 12.22 18.01
C LYS A 211 12.26 11.72 16.62
N GLY A 212 11.45 11.98 15.59
CA GLY A 212 11.80 11.70 14.20
C GLY A 212 11.85 10.22 13.82
N ARG A 213 11.22 9.31 14.58
CA ARG A 213 11.13 7.89 14.22
C ARG A 213 10.38 7.74 12.87
N PRO A 214 10.92 6.99 11.89
CA PRO A 214 10.26 6.83 10.60
C PRO A 214 9.10 5.82 10.65
N GLY A 215 8.16 5.93 9.70
CA GLY A 215 7.17 4.90 9.39
C GLY A 215 5.78 5.08 10.01
N GLY A 216 5.54 6.20 10.69
CA GLY A 216 4.23 6.52 11.29
C GLY A 216 3.31 7.38 10.43
N GLY A 217 3.85 8.10 9.46
CA GLY A 217 3.13 9.14 8.73
C GLY A 217 1.88 8.65 8.02
N LEU A 218 1.96 7.55 7.27
CA LEU A 218 0.80 6.99 6.56
C LEU A 218 -0.29 6.52 7.53
N PHE A 219 0.08 5.89 8.63
CA PHE A 219 -0.86 5.44 9.65
C PHE A 219 -1.58 6.61 10.32
N LEU A 220 -0.83 7.65 10.70
CA LEU A 220 -1.38 8.87 11.32
C LEU A 220 -2.31 9.63 10.39
N THR A 221 -1.94 9.76 9.12
CA THR A 221 -2.81 10.42 8.12
C THR A 221 -4.07 9.61 7.83
N SER A 222 -4.01 8.27 7.87
CA SER A 222 -5.20 7.42 7.76
C SER A 222 -6.14 7.60 8.94
N LEU A 223 -5.64 7.65 10.17
CA LEU A 223 -6.45 7.94 11.35
C LEU A 223 -7.07 9.35 11.29
N LEU A 224 -6.31 10.35 10.85
CA LEU A 224 -6.82 11.71 10.66
C LEU A 224 -7.94 11.76 9.62
N THR A 225 -7.82 11.00 8.54
CA THR A 225 -8.87 10.90 7.53
C THR A 225 -10.15 10.33 8.13
N ILE A 226 -10.05 9.26 8.91
CA ILE A 226 -11.19 8.65 9.60
C ILE A 226 -11.82 9.65 10.58
N ASP A 227 -11.02 10.32 11.39
CA ASP A 227 -11.48 11.31 12.36
C ASP A 227 -12.24 12.47 11.69
N ASN A 228 -11.70 12.99 10.58
CA ASN A 228 -12.34 14.06 9.83
C ASN A 228 -13.64 13.60 9.17
N MET A 229 -13.67 12.40 8.59
CA MET A 229 -14.92 11.83 8.05
C MET A 229 -15.99 11.73 9.14
N MET A 230 -15.64 11.26 10.33
CA MET A 230 -16.62 11.13 11.41
C MET A 230 -17.17 12.48 11.89
N LYS A 231 -16.37 13.54 11.87
CA LYS A 231 -16.84 14.90 12.18
C LYS A 231 -17.86 15.47 11.20
N GLU A 232 -17.80 14.99 9.96
CA GLU A 232 -18.76 15.43 8.93
C GLU A 232 -20.07 14.64 8.98
N PHE A 233 -20.07 13.42 9.54
CA PHE A 233 -21.21 12.50 9.53
C PHE A 233 -21.90 12.33 10.89
N LEU A 234 -21.32 12.82 11.98
CA LEU A 234 -21.87 12.80 13.33
C LEU A 234 -22.11 14.21 13.87
#